data_f6e2dadbe66eaaa75799de61a1b8a5a3
#
_entry.id   f6e2dadbe66eaaa75799de61a1b8a5a3
#
_cell.length_a   1.000
_cell.length_b   1.000
_cell.length_c   1.000
_cell.angle_alpha   90.00
_cell.angle_beta   90.00
_cell.angle_gamma   90.00
#
_symmetry.space_group_name_H-M   'P 1'
#
loop_
_entity.id
_entity.type
_entity.pdbx_description
1 polymer ?
#
loop_
_entity_poly.entity_id
_entity_poly.type
_entity_poly.pdbx_seq_one_letter_code
_entity_poly.pdbx_strand_id
1 'polypeptide(L)'
;MTVKKAYGAITRFFRAYSLPESSEYTLISDNLYLIKQRIGGVRTKNDKAEKLRLERCLRREGYVFSTESLISFYTSHGWTLKTAEVYRLSDNICTLLVCAVAEECDRFMKNGRGSTLRMRSAIESLRRLPELEINEVFSALCPTETLFMKVKGFADGDDATRDVYREALIRCARRRREDECVLLSRMT
;
A
#
# COMPACT_ATOMS: atom_id res chain seq x y z
N MET A 1 -6.86 12.56 1.00
CA MET A 1 -8.27 12.07 1.09
C MET A 1 -8.33 10.83 1.98
N THR A 2 -9.41 10.57 2.71
CA THR A 2 -9.61 9.31 3.46
C THR A 2 -10.30 8.28 2.57
N VAL A 3 -10.08 6.97 2.83
CA VAL A 3 -10.72 5.88 2.08
C VAL A 3 -12.25 6.01 2.04
N LYS A 4 -12.88 6.38 3.16
CA LYS A 4 -14.34 6.59 3.23
C LYS A 4 -14.81 7.73 2.31
N LYS A 5 -14.07 8.85 2.27
CA LYS A 5 -14.37 9.96 1.36
C LYS A 5 -14.14 9.57 -0.10
N ALA A 6 -13.08 8.80 -0.38
CA ALA A 6 -12.79 8.30 -1.71
C ALA A 6 -13.91 7.39 -2.24
N TYR A 7 -14.35 6.43 -1.44
CA TYR A 7 -15.47 5.56 -1.81
C TYR A 7 -16.77 6.35 -2.04
N GLY A 8 -17.03 7.36 -1.20
CA GLY A 8 -18.16 8.27 -1.40
C GLY A 8 -18.10 9.04 -2.73
N ALA A 9 -16.91 9.47 -3.18
CA ALA A 9 -16.73 10.13 -4.46
C ALA A 9 -16.98 9.17 -5.63
N ILE A 10 -16.44 7.95 -5.58
CA ILE A 10 -16.68 6.90 -6.58
C ILE A 10 -18.19 6.57 -6.68
N THR A 11 -18.86 6.42 -5.55
CA THR A 11 -20.30 6.11 -5.53
C THR A 11 -21.14 7.25 -6.08
N ARG A 12 -20.77 8.52 -5.81
CA ARG A 12 -21.45 9.68 -6.41
C ARG A 12 -21.26 9.74 -7.93
N PHE A 13 -20.03 9.51 -8.41
CA PHE A 13 -19.75 9.42 -9.84
C PHE A 13 -20.64 8.37 -10.50
N PHE A 14 -20.72 7.17 -9.93
CA PHE A 14 -21.53 6.08 -10.43
C PHE A 14 -23.02 6.42 -10.50
N ARG A 15 -23.55 7.17 -9.52
CA ARG A 15 -24.96 7.60 -9.49
C ARG A 15 -25.25 8.77 -10.44
N ALA A 16 -24.32 9.70 -10.59
CA ALA A 16 -24.50 10.91 -11.37
C ALA A 16 -24.19 10.70 -12.85
N TYR A 17 -23.29 9.80 -13.19
CA TYR A 17 -22.83 9.53 -14.55
C TYR A 17 -23.63 8.38 -15.16
N SER A 18 -24.93 8.63 -15.40
CA SER A 18 -25.86 7.64 -15.95
C SER A 18 -25.72 7.43 -17.48
N LEU A 19 -24.53 7.66 -18.04
CA LEU A 19 -24.24 7.36 -19.45
C LEU A 19 -23.67 5.93 -19.54
N PRO A 20 -24.53 4.92 -19.86
CA PRO A 20 -24.12 3.50 -19.83
C PRO A 20 -23.07 3.14 -20.89
N GLU A 21 -22.75 4.04 -21.79
CA GLU A 21 -21.79 3.83 -22.90
C GLU A 21 -20.41 4.43 -22.65
N SER A 22 -20.17 5.14 -21.53
CA SER A 22 -18.83 5.68 -21.28
C SER A 22 -17.88 4.57 -20.78
N SER A 23 -16.67 4.54 -21.32
CA SER A 23 -15.62 3.59 -20.93
C SER A 23 -15.29 3.69 -19.43
N GLU A 24 -15.43 4.90 -18.85
CA GLU A 24 -15.20 5.19 -17.44
C GLU A 24 -16.29 4.60 -16.55
N TYR A 25 -17.54 4.72 -16.95
CA TYR A 25 -18.67 4.14 -16.22
C TYR A 25 -18.55 2.62 -16.18
N THR A 26 -18.33 1.98 -17.33
CA THR A 26 -18.15 0.52 -17.43
C THR A 26 -16.98 0.06 -16.58
N LEU A 27 -15.83 0.75 -16.67
CA LEU A 27 -14.65 0.42 -15.88
C LEU A 27 -14.92 0.45 -14.36
N ILE A 28 -15.63 1.47 -13.87
CA ILE A 28 -15.97 1.58 -12.44
C ILE A 28 -17.04 0.56 -12.06
N SER A 29 -18.08 0.37 -12.89
CA SER A 29 -19.16 -0.59 -12.65
C SER A 29 -18.62 -1.99 -12.46
N ASP A 30 -17.81 -2.45 -13.39
CA ASP A 30 -17.24 -3.81 -13.41
C ASP A 30 -16.28 -4.06 -12.22
N ASN A 31 -15.75 -2.99 -11.63
CA ASN A 31 -14.77 -3.09 -10.54
C ASN A 31 -15.29 -2.58 -9.19
N LEU A 32 -16.55 -2.15 -9.10
CA LEU A 32 -17.10 -1.59 -7.87
C LEU A 32 -17.06 -2.59 -6.70
N TYR A 33 -17.32 -3.86 -6.97
CA TYR A 33 -17.24 -4.93 -5.96
C TYR A 33 -15.80 -5.10 -5.45
N LEU A 34 -14.82 -5.17 -6.35
CA LEU A 34 -13.40 -5.25 -6.00
C LEU A 34 -12.98 -4.06 -5.12
N ILE A 35 -13.32 -2.84 -5.53
CA ILE A 35 -13.00 -1.62 -4.78
C ILE A 35 -13.61 -1.68 -3.37
N LYS A 36 -14.88 -2.09 -3.25
CA LYS A 36 -15.58 -2.24 -1.98
C LYS A 36 -14.92 -3.28 -1.08
N GLN A 37 -14.59 -4.45 -1.64
CA GLN A 37 -13.92 -5.53 -0.93
C GLN A 37 -12.55 -5.09 -0.37
N ARG A 38 -11.74 -4.43 -1.20
CA ARG A 38 -10.41 -3.95 -0.80
C ARG A 38 -10.50 -2.89 0.31
N ILE A 39 -11.43 -1.97 0.22
CA ILE A 39 -11.66 -0.95 1.25
C ILE A 39 -12.08 -1.57 2.59
N GLY A 40 -12.89 -2.61 2.58
CA GLY A 40 -13.38 -3.27 3.80
C GLY A 40 -12.28 -3.90 4.64
N GLY A 41 -11.14 -4.26 4.02
CA GLY A 41 -9.97 -4.84 4.69
C GLY A 41 -8.99 -3.83 5.27
N VAL A 42 -9.07 -2.55 4.88
CA VAL A 42 -8.07 -1.54 5.23
C VAL A 42 -8.13 -1.14 6.70
N ARG A 43 -7.04 -1.35 7.43
CA ARG A 43 -6.86 -1.01 8.86
C ARG A 43 -5.78 0.07 9.04
N THR A 44 -5.98 1.25 8.51
CA THR A 44 -4.95 2.31 8.57
C THR A 44 -4.86 3.02 9.91
N LYS A 45 -3.66 2.99 10.54
CA LYS A 45 -3.14 4.08 11.38
C LYS A 45 -2.12 4.84 10.53
N ASN A 46 -2.38 6.12 10.31
CA ASN A 46 -1.60 6.96 9.40
C ASN A 46 -0.15 7.18 9.85
N ASP A 47 0.81 6.68 9.10
CA ASP A 47 2.11 7.31 8.99
C ASP A 47 2.09 8.24 7.75
N LYS A 48 2.12 9.55 8.00
CA LYS A 48 2.02 10.55 6.92
C LYS A 48 3.26 10.54 6.01
N ALA A 49 4.43 10.26 6.57
CA ALA A 49 5.69 10.30 5.84
C ALA A 49 5.80 9.10 4.88
N GLU A 50 5.50 7.89 5.37
CA GLU A 50 5.47 6.68 4.56
C GLU A 50 4.46 6.81 3.41
N LYS A 51 3.23 7.26 3.73
CA LYS A 51 2.20 7.45 2.73
C LYS A 51 2.61 8.43 1.63
N LEU A 52 3.34 9.49 1.96
CA LEU A 52 3.85 10.44 0.97
C LEU A 52 4.91 9.81 0.06
N ARG A 53 5.81 8.97 0.61
CA ARG A 53 6.82 8.23 -0.17
C ARG A 53 6.15 7.26 -1.14
N LEU A 54 5.18 6.48 -0.66
CA LEU A 54 4.39 5.55 -1.49
C LEU A 54 3.60 6.28 -2.58
N GLU A 55 2.98 7.41 -2.25
CA GLU A 55 2.26 8.22 -3.23
C GLU A 55 3.19 8.72 -4.35
N ARG A 56 4.41 9.15 -4.01
CA ARG A 56 5.42 9.54 -5.01
C ARG A 56 5.82 8.35 -5.89
N CYS A 57 6.03 7.17 -5.30
CA CYS A 57 6.30 5.95 -6.04
C CYS A 57 5.19 5.64 -7.04
N LEU A 58 3.95 5.54 -6.58
CA LEU A 58 2.80 5.21 -7.43
C LEU A 58 2.55 6.26 -8.53
N ARG A 59 2.75 7.54 -8.23
CA ARG A 59 2.62 8.60 -9.25
C ARG A 59 3.68 8.51 -10.33
N ARG A 60 4.93 8.21 -9.96
CA ARG A 60 6.04 8.02 -10.91
C ARG A 60 5.76 6.85 -11.85
N GLU A 61 5.26 5.75 -11.33
CA GLU A 61 4.93 4.53 -12.07
C GLU A 61 3.54 4.59 -12.75
N GLY A 62 2.89 5.76 -12.82
CA GLY A 62 1.58 5.93 -13.45
C GLY A 62 0.47 5.10 -12.80
N TYR A 63 0.61 4.81 -11.50
CA TYR A 63 -0.26 3.92 -10.71
C TYR A 63 -0.24 2.44 -11.14
N VAL A 64 0.78 2.04 -11.90
CA VAL A 64 1.12 0.62 -12.09
C VAL A 64 1.98 0.19 -10.91
N PHE A 65 1.56 -0.85 -10.21
CA PHE A 65 2.25 -1.35 -9.01
C PHE A 65 2.88 -2.73 -9.27
N SER A 66 4.14 -2.88 -8.85
CA SER A 66 4.80 -4.17 -8.66
C SER A 66 5.74 -4.11 -7.47
N THR A 67 6.09 -5.27 -6.90
CA THR A 67 7.05 -5.37 -5.79
C THR A 67 8.41 -4.82 -6.19
N GLU A 68 8.90 -5.16 -7.39
CA GLU A 68 10.19 -4.73 -7.91
C GLU A 68 10.25 -3.20 -8.11
N SER A 69 9.19 -2.59 -8.65
CA SER A 69 9.14 -1.14 -8.84
C SER A 69 9.18 -0.39 -7.51
N LEU A 70 8.48 -0.92 -6.48
CA LEU A 70 8.52 -0.39 -5.13
C LEU A 70 9.93 -0.47 -4.54
N ILE A 71 10.55 -1.65 -4.56
CA ILE A 71 11.90 -1.87 -4.03
C ILE A 71 12.90 -0.97 -4.74
N SER A 72 12.89 -0.93 -6.07
CA SER A 72 13.76 -0.08 -6.88
C SER A 72 13.60 1.40 -6.54
N PHE A 73 12.36 1.86 -6.38
CA PHE A 73 12.08 3.25 -6.04
C PHE A 73 12.64 3.62 -4.65
N TYR A 74 12.40 2.80 -3.63
CA TYR A 74 12.89 3.06 -2.28
C TYR A 74 14.41 2.99 -2.21
N THR A 75 15.02 1.97 -2.83
CA THR A 75 16.48 1.80 -2.87
C THR A 75 17.18 2.97 -3.57
N SER A 76 16.63 3.44 -4.70
CA SER A 76 17.20 4.58 -5.45
C SER A 76 17.20 5.89 -4.67
N HIS A 77 16.34 6.00 -3.64
CA HIS A 77 16.27 7.16 -2.76
C HIS A 77 16.96 6.94 -1.41
N GLY A 78 17.59 5.79 -1.18
CA GLY A 78 18.18 5.42 0.11
C GLY A 78 17.14 5.33 1.24
N TRP A 79 15.88 5.05 0.92
CA TRP A 79 14.81 4.93 1.92
C TRP A 79 14.64 3.49 2.39
N THR A 80 14.41 3.36 3.68
CA THR A 80 14.12 2.09 4.35
C THR A 80 12.73 2.12 4.98
N LEU A 81 12.21 0.94 5.30
CA LEU A 81 10.94 0.74 5.99
C LEU A 81 11.19 0.12 7.37
N LYS A 82 10.40 0.51 8.36
CA LYS A 82 10.33 -0.18 9.65
C LYS A 82 9.50 -1.45 9.49
N THR A 83 9.74 -2.44 10.34
CA THR A 83 8.96 -3.69 10.34
C THR A 83 7.45 -3.44 10.37
N ALA A 84 7.01 -2.52 11.22
CA ALA A 84 5.59 -2.15 11.31
C ALA A 84 5.05 -1.42 10.06
N GLU A 85 5.90 -0.77 9.28
CA GLU A 85 5.53 -0.11 8.02
C GLU A 85 5.32 -1.13 6.91
N VAL A 86 6.17 -2.17 6.84
CA VAL A 86 6.03 -3.26 5.86
C VAL A 86 4.69 -3.97 6.02
N TYR A 87 4.28 -4.31 7.25
CA TYR A 87 2.96 -4.93 7.49
C TYR A 87 1.76 -4.06 7.09
N ARG A 88 1.93 -2.73 7.05
CA ARG A 88 0.86 -1.79 6.62
C ARG A 88 0.93 -1.42 5.15
N LEU A 89 1.93 -1.91 4.44
CA LEU A 89 2.23 -1.51 3.08
C LEU A 89 1.06 -1.75 2.13
N SER A 90 0.50 -2.97 2.16
CA SER A 90 -0.67 -3.34 1.34
C SER A 90 -1.87 -2.43 1.60
N ASP A 91 -2.19 -2.14 2.87
CA ASP A 91 -3.28 -1.24 3.25
C ASP A 91 -3.05 0.20 2.76
N ASN A 92 -1.80 0.68 2.86
CA ASN A 92 -1.43 2.02 2.42
C ASN A 92 -1.50 2.15 0.90
N ILE A 93 -0.99 1.16 0.15
CA ILE A 93 -1.07 1.11 -1.31
C ILE A 93 -2.54 1.05 -1.76
N CYS A 94 -3.34 0.15 -1.16
CA CYS A 94 -4.77 0.06 -1.42
C CYS A 94 -5.47 1.41 -1.25
N THR A 95 -5.21 2.09 -0.13
CA THR A 95 -5.77 3.42 0.15
C THR A 95 -5.42 4.43 -0.94
N LEU A 96 -4.15 4.47 -1.37
CA LEU A 96 -3.67 5.41 -2.38
C LEU A 96 -4.27 5.14 -3.76
N LEU A 97 -4.37 3.87 -4.15
CA LEU A 97 -4.97 3.47 -5.42
C LEU A 97 -6.47 3.82 -5.47
N VAL A 98 -7.22 3.54 -4.41
CA VAL A 98 -8.63 3.94 -4.31
C VAL A 98 -8.80 5.47 -4.33
N CYS A 99 -7.90 6.20 -3.66
CA CYS A 99 -7.90 7.66 -3.73
C CYS A 99 -7.62 8.17 -5.15
N ALA A 100 -6.72 7.52 -5.90
CA ALA A 100 -6.43 7.89 -7.28
C ALA A 100 -7.67 7.71 -8.18
N VAL A 101 -8.37 6.59 -8.06
CA VAL A 101 -9.65 6.38 -8.78
C VAL A 101 -10.67 7.47 -8.43
N ALA A 102 -10.82 7.78 -7.14
CA ALA A 102 -11.77 8.80 -6.68
C ALA A 102 -11.43 10.21 -7.17
N GLU A 103 -10.16 10.57 -7.24
CA GLU A 103 -9.71 11.85 -7.80
C GLU A 103 -10.07 11.99 -9.27
N GLU A 104 -9.92 10.91 -10.06
CA GLU A 104 -10.33 10.94 -11.46
C GLU A 104 -11.85 11.02 -11.61
N CYS A 105 -12.63 10.31 -10.79
CA CYS A 105 -14.08 10.45 -10.75
C CYS A 105 -14.51 11.89 -10.46
N ASP A 106 -13.89 12.54 -9.47
CA ASP A 106 -14.17 13.95 -9.14
C ASP A 106 -13.79 14.90 -10.29
N ARG A 107 -12.70 14.62 -11.02
CA ARG A 107 -12.31 15.41 -12.20
C ARG A 107 -13.31 15.29 -13.34
N PHE A 108 -13.76 14.06 -13.62
CA PHE A 108 -14.81 13.84 -14.62
C PHE A 108 -16.09 14.59 -14.27
N MET A 109 -16.55 14.52 -13.02
CA MET A 109 -17.76 15.22 -12.58
C MET A 109 -17.65 16.75 -12.67
N LYS A 110 -16.47 17.31 -12.38
CA LYS A 110 -16.28 18.77 -12.35
C LYS A 110 -16.05 19.37 -13.73
N ASN A 111 -15.24 18.70 -14.55
CA ASN A 111 -14.68 19.32 -15.76
C ASN A 111 -14.91 18.48 -17.02
N GLY A 112 -15.56 17.32 -16.93
CA GLY A 112 -15.65 16.35 -18.03
C GLY A 112 -14.28 15.78 -18.46
N ARG A 113 -13.22 15.98 -17.65
CA ARG A 113 -11.83 15.64 -18.00
C ARG A 113 -11.21 14.85 -16.87
N GLY A 114 -11.19 13.55 -16.98
CA GLY A 114 -10.41 12.64 -16.13
C GLY A 114 -9.49 11.78 -16.98
N SER A 115 -8.62 11.01 -16.36
CA SER A 115 -7.75 10.07 -17.05
C SER A 115 -8.25 8.64 -16.88
N THR A 116 -8.90 8.11 -17.92
CA THR A 116 -9.33 6.70 -17.96
C THR A 116 -8.13 5.76 -17.82
N LEU A 117 -6.99 6.11 -18.42
CA LEU A 117 -5.78 5.33 -18.29
C LEU A 117 -5.32 5.22 -16.83
N ARG A 118 -5.30 6.35 -16.10
CA ARG A 118 -4.91 6.37 -14.68
C ARG A 118 -5.88 5.57 -13.81
N MET A 119 -7.19 5.67 -14.08
CA MET A 119 -8.20 4.85 -13.40
C MET A 119 -7.96 3.36 -13.65
N ARG A 120 -7.73 2.97 -14.89
CA ARG A 120 -7.45 1.59 -15.29
C ARG A 120 -6.20 1.06 -14.62
N SER A 121 -5.09 1.78 -14.66
CA SER A 121 -3.83 1.41 -14.00
C SER A 121 -4.02 1.20 -12.50
N ALA A 122 -4.74 2.12 -11.82
CA ALA A 122 -5.00 2.00 -10.39
C ALA A 122 -5.89 0.79 -10.05
N ILE A 123 -6.92 0.50 -10.84
CA ILE A 123 -7.80 -0.65 -10.65
C ILE A 123 -7.05 -1.96 -10.92
N GLU A 124 -6.23 -2.01 -11.95
CA GLU A 124 -5.40 -3.19 -12.26
C GLU A 124 -4.41 -3.47 -11.12
N SER A 125 -3.78 -2.43 -10.60
CA SER A 125 -2.89 -2.55 -9.43
C SER A 125 -3.64 -3.00 -8.16
N LEU A 126 -4.91 -2.60 -7.97
CA LEU A 126 -5.75 -3.12 -6.89
C LEU A 126 -6.03 -4.62 -7.04
N ARG A 127 -6.16 -5.13 -8.25
CA ARG A 127 -6.33 -6.58 -8.52
C ARG A 127 -5.07 -7.34 -8.15
N ARG A 128 -3.90 -6.81 -8.54
CA ARG A 128 -2.59 -7.42 -8.34
C ARG A 128 -2.02 -7.23 -6.92
N LEU A 129 -2.66 -6.42 -6.09
CA LEU A 129 -2.16 -6.15 -4.73
C LEU A 129 -1.93 -7.40 -3.86
N PRO A 130 -2.69 -8.53 -3.99
CA PRO A 130 -2.36 -9.77 -3.30
C PRO A 130 -1.06 -10.45 -3.74
N GLU A 131 -0.53 -10.08 -4.92
CA GLU A 131 0.73 -10.58 -5.47
C GLU A 131 1.94 -9.84 -4.85
N LEU A 132 1.72 -8.93 -3.90
CA LEU A 132 2.79 -8.23 -3.19
C LEU A 132 3.64 -9.23 -2.38
N GLU A 133 4.90 -9.40 -2.79
CA GLU A 133 5.87 -10.27 -2.15
C GLU A 133 6.46 -9.61 -0.89
N ILE A 134 5.73 -9.71 0.22
CA ILE A 134 6.06 -9.03 1.49
C ILE A 134 7.44 -9.44 2.01
N ASN A 135 7.86 -10.70 1.84
CA ASN A 135 9.17 -11.17 2.28
C ASN A 135 10.30 -10.56 1.47
N GLU A 136 10.12 -10.31 0.18
CA GLU A 136 11.08 -9.57 -0.64
C GLU A 136 11.22 -8.13 -0.15
N VAL A 137 10.10 -7.47 0.18
CA VAL A 137 10.12 -6.12 0.73
C VAL A 137 10.86 -6.07 2.07
N PHE A 138 10.62 -7.04 2.98
CA PHE A 138 11.37 -7.16 4.23
C PHE A 138 12.87 -7.27 3.96
N SER A 139 13.26 -8.21 3.11
CA SER A 139 14.68 -8.47 2.80
C SER A 139 15.38 -7.28 2.18
N ALA A 140 14.70 -6.55 1.29
CA ALA A 140 15.30 -5.46 0.53
C ALA A 140 15.28 -4.10 1.25
N LEU A 141 14.24 -3.82 2.03
CA LEU A 141 13.99 -2.45 2.54
C LEU A 141 13.97 -2.35 4.07
N CYS A 142 13.97 -3.47 4.81
CA CYS A 142 13.86 -3.44 6.26
C CYS A 142 15.20 -3.74 6.94
N PRO A 143 15.89 -2.75 7.55
CA PRO A 143 17.19 -2.97 8.17
C PRO A 143 17.17 -3.98 9.31
N THR A 144 16.03 -4.14 10.00
CA THR A 144 15.87 -5.13 11.07
C THR A 144 15.98 -6.56 10.57
N GLU A 145 15.64 -6.82 9.29
CA GLU A 145 15.75 -8.17 8.70
C GLU A 145 17.19 -8.67 8.69
N THR A 146 18.14 -7.80 8.30
CA THR A 146 19.58 -8.10 8.32
C THR A 146 20.07 -8.42 9.74
N LEU A 147 19.54 -7.73 10.75
CA LEU A 147 19.88 -8.01 12.14
C LEU A 147 19.25 -9.32 12.61
N PHE A 148 18.00 -9.60 12.25
CA PHE A 148 17.32 -10.84 12.57
C PHE A 148 18.00 -12.08 11.99
N MET A 149 18.61 -11.99 10.81
CA MET A 149 19.36 -13.11 10.20
C MET A 149 20.55 -13.58 11.06
N LYS A 150 20.97 -12.79 12.06
CA LYS A 150 21.97 -13.21 13.06
C LYS A 150 21.36 -13.99 14.24
N VAL A 151 20.05 -14.01 14.35
CA VAL A 151 19.31 -14.74 15.38
C VAL A 151 19.01 -16.13 14.87
N LYS A 152 19.60 -17.18 15.48
CA LYS A 152 19.50 -18.57 15.02
C LYS A 152 18.06 -19.03 14.75
N GLY A 153 17.16 -18.82 15.68
CA GLY A 153 15.75 -19.23 15.52
C GLY A 153 14.99 -18.48 14.41
N PHE A 154 15.45 -17.29 14.02
CA PHE A 154 14.86 -16.53 12.91
C PHE A 154 15.44 -16.98 11.56
N ALA A 155 16.76 -17.14 11.48
CA ALA A 155 17.43 -17.51 10.22
C ALA A 155 16.96 -18.88 9.71
N ASP A 156 16.77 -19.84 10.62
CA ASP A 156 16.35 -21.20 10.32
C ASP A 156 14.82 -21.35 10.25
N GLY A 157 14.06 -20.31 10.61
CA GLY A 157 12.60 -20.32 10.69
C GLY A 157 11.91 -20.18 9.34
N ASP A 158 10.72 -20.76 9.23
CA ASP A 158 9.77 -20.49 8.17
C ASP A 158 9.14 -19.07 8.31
N ASP A 159 8.34 -18.67 7.34
CA ASP A 159 7.72 -17.34 7.32
C ASP A 159 6.84 -17.09 8.55
N ALA A 160 6.10 -18.10 9.01
CA ALA A 160 5.25 -17.99 10.20
C ALA A 160 6.09 -17.76 11.47
N THR A 161 7.20 -18.47 11.60
CA THR A 161 8.17 -18.29 12.69
C THR A 161 8.79 -16.89 12.64
N ARG A 162 9.24 -16.45 11.46
CA ARG A 162 9.79 -15.09 11.26
C ARG A 162 8.80 -14.00 11.65
N ASP A 163 7.52 -14.16 11.30
CA ASP A 163 6.48 -13.22 11.67
C ASP A 163 6.29 -13.11 13.20
N VAL A 164 6.40 -14.20 13.94
CA VAL A 164 6.37 -14.16 15.42
C VAL A 164 7.48 -13.26 15.98
N TYR A 165 8.71 -13.38 15.46
CA TYR A 165 9.83 -12.52 15.88
C TYR A 165 9.60 -11.05 15.51
N ARG A 166 9.15 -10.78 14.27
CA ARG A 166 8.84 -9.43 13.79
C ARG A 166 7.76 -8.76 14.64
N GLU A 167 6.67 -9.47 14.94
CA GLU A 167 5.61 -8.97 15.80
C GLU A 167 6.08 -8.73 17.24
N ALA A 168 6.92 -9.62 17.78
CA ALA A 168 7.48 -9.43 19.11
C ALA A 168 8.34 -8.17 19.17
N LEU A 169 9.19 -7.93 18.15
CA LEU A 169 9.98 -6.71 18.04
C LEU A 169 9.09 -5.46 18.03
N ILE A 170 8.05 -5.43 17.19
CA ILE A 170 7.11 -4.31 17.11
C ILE A 170 6.45 -4.03 18.48
N ARG A 171 6.01 -5.08 19.17
CA ARG A 171 5.41 -4.96 20.51
C ARG A 171 6.38 -4.39 21.52
N CYS A 172 7.63 -4.91 21.54
CA CYS A 172 8.68 -4.45 22.45
C CYS A 172 9.09 -3.00 22.17
N ALA A 173 9.33 -2.64 20.92
CA ALA A 173 9.70 -1.29 20.50
C ALA A 173 8.63 -0.25 20.91
N ARG A 174 7.34 -0.59 20.73
CA ARG A 174 6.22 0.26 21.16
C ARG A 174 6.17 0.45 22.67
N ARG A 175 6.37 -0.63 23.44
CA ARG A 175 6.35 -0.55 24.91
C ARG A 175 7.49 0.28 25.45
N ARG A 176 8.68 0.14 24.88
CA ARG A 176 9.90 0.85 25.31
C ARG A 176 10.02 2.24 24.69
N ARG A 177 9.21 2.57 23.68
CA ARG A 177 9.30 3.80 22.89
C ARG A 177 10.68 3.96 22.25
N GLU A 178 11.30 2.84 21.85
CA GLU A 178 12.60 2.77 21.21
C GLU A 178 12.46 2.43 19.73
N ASP A 179 13.51 2.75 18.97
CA ASP A 179 13.61 2.34 17.57
C ASP A 179 13.84 0.82 17.46
N GLU A 180 13.21 0.19 16.46
CA GLU A 180 13.27 -1.26 16.25
C GLU A 180 14.71 -1.76 16.04
N CYS A 181 15.52 -1.03 15.25
CA CYS A 181 16.91 -1.40 14.99
C CYS A 181 17.78 -1.29 16.24
N VAL A 182 17.59 -0.20 17.02
CA VAL A 182 18.33 0.01 18.28
C VAL A 182 18.01 -1.08 19.30
N LEU A 183 16.72 -1.44 19.40
CA LEU A 183 16.31 -2.50 20.32
C LEU A 183 16.90 -3.85 19.91
N LEU A 184 16.81 -4.21 18.63
CA LEU A 184 17.28 -5.52 18.13
C LEU A 184 18.79 -5.62 18.19
N SER A 185 19.56 -4.55 17.90
CA SER A 185 21.03 -4.56 17.96
C SER A 185 21.60 -4.77 19.36
N ARG A 186 20.81 -4.59 20.43
CA ARG A 186 21.20 -4.92 21.81
C ARG A 186 20.93 -6.38 22.16
N MET A 187 20.18 -7.09 21.32
CA MET A 187 19.80 -8.49 21.56
C MET A 187 20.59 -9.46 20.69
N THR A 188 21.26 -8.96 19.67
CA THR A 188 22.15 -9.70 18.76
C THR A 188 23.60 -9.42 19.06
#